data_4c3fa5513383649da8b9d95d08b8b0ae
#
_entry.id   4c3fa5513383649da8b9d95d08b8b0ae
#
_cell.length_a   1.000
_cell.length_b   1.000
_cell.length_c   1.000
_cell.angle_alpha   90.00
_cell.angle_beta   90.00
_cell.angle_gamma   90.00
#
_symmetry.space_group_name_H-M   'P 1'
#
loop_
_entity.id
_entity.type
_entity.pdbx_description
1 polymer ?
#
loop_
_entity_poly.entity_id
_entity_poly.type
_entity_poly.pdbx_seq_one_letter_code
_entity_poly.pdbx_strand_id
1 'polypeptide(L)'
;KPNEKELSILTGMPTETDEEIKAAADALIEKGVSKVVVTLGARGAMLADGNEKLFFEAKPVVPVDTTAAGAAFTAAMVNGLAQEMGMIQAIRMANGVASIVVTRHGAQASIPDRDEIDDLIWNY
;
A
#
# COMPACT_ATOMS: atom_id res chain seq x y z
N LYS A 1 -3.66 -4.54 6.87
CA LYS A 1 -3.03 -4.24 5.57
C LYS A 1 -2.35 -5.49 5.00
N PRO A 2 -3.07 -6.42 4.35
CA PRO A 2 -2.47 -7.57 3.69
C PRO A 2 -1.93 -7.20 2.31
N ASN A 3 -0.96 -7.98 1.82
CA ASN A 3 -0.67 -8.03 0.40
C ASN A 3 -1.64 -9.04 -0.26
N GLU A 4 -1.55 -9.23 -1.58
CA GLU A 4 -2.44 -10.13 -2.32
C GLU A 4 -2.38 -11.57 -1.79
N LYS A 5 -1.18 -12.07 -1.53
CA LYS A 5 -0.98 -13.43 -1.04
C LYS A 5 -1.53 -13.61 0.38
N GLU A 6 -1.26 -12.65 1.25
CA GLU A 6 -1.79 -12.67 2.61
C GLU A 6 -3.32 -12.58 2.63
N LEU A 7 -3.89 -11.76 1.76
CA LEU A 7 -5.34 -11.66 1.61
C LEU A 7 -5.96 -13.00 1.21
N SER A 8 -5.33 -13.71 0.27
CA SER A 8 -5.75 -15.03 -0.15
C SER A 8 -5.73 -16.02 1.02
N ILE A 9 -4.67 -16.00 1.82
CA ILE A 9 -4.54 -16.88 2.98
C ILE A 9 -5.60 -16.57 4.03
N LEU A 10 -5.83 -15.29 4.32
CA LEU A 10 -6.81 -14.84 5.33
C LEU A 10 -8.25 -15.20 4.96
N THR A 11 -8.58 -15.16 3.69
CA THR A 11 -9.96 -15.34 3.22
C THR A 11 -10.23 -16.72 2.65
N GLY A 12 -9.20 -17.48 2.28
CA GLY A 12 -9.34 -18.72 1.53
C GLY A 12 -9.86 -18.50 0.11
N MET A 13 -9.76 -17.29 -0.42
CA MET A 13 -10.27 -16.90 -1.73
C MET A 13 -9.12 -16.57 -2.68
N PRO A 14 -9.31 -16.74 -4.02
CA PRO A 14 -8.29 -16.36 -4.98
C PRO A 14 -8.12 -14.84 -5.04
N THR A 15 -6.92 -14.36 -5.37
CA THR A 15 -6.57 -12.94 -5.45
C THR A 15 -5.67 -12.65 -6.67
N GLU A 16 -5.93 -13.32 -7.79
CA GLU A 16 -5.12 -13.15 -9.01
C GLU A 16 -5.63 -12.02 -9.90
N THR A 17 -6.92 -11.72 -9.86
CA THR A 17 -7.54 -10.64 -10.63
C THR A 17 -8.05 -9.53 -9.72
N ASP A 18 -8.25 -8.33 -10.28
CA ASP A 18 -8.80 -7.21 -9.52
C ASP A 18 -10.17 -7.53 -8.93
N GLU A 19 -11.03 -8.21 -9.68
CA GLU A 19 -12.35 -8.61 -9.21
C GLU A 19 -12.26 -9.61 -8.04
N GLU A 20 -11.29 -10.52 -8.09
CA GLU A 20 -11.05 -11.45 -7.00
C GLU A 20 -10.53 -10.73 -5.74
N ILE A 21 -9.64 -9.77 -5.91
CA ILE A 21 -9.11 -8.96 -4.81
C ILE A 21 -10.25 -8.17 -4.14
N LYS A 22 -11.12 -7.56 -4.93
CA LYS A 22 -12.29 -6.83 -4.41
C LYS A 22 -13.21 -7.75 -3.60
N ALA A 23 -13.51 -8.94 -4.12
CA ALA A 23 -14.36 -9.90 -3.45
C ALA A 23 -13.73 -10.39 -2.13
N ALA A 24 -12.42 -10.65 -2.12
CA ALA A 24 -11.72 -11.07 -0.91
C ALA A 24 -11.68 -9.96 0.14
N ALA A 25 -11.48 -8.70 -0.27
CA ALA A 25 -11.54 -7.56 0.64
C ALA A 25 -12.94 -7.40 1.25
N ASP A 26 -13.99 -7.56 0.46
CA ASP A 26 -15.37 -7.53 0.95
C ASP A 26 -15.62 -8.63 1.99
N ALA A 27 -15.04 -9.81 1.80
CA ALA A 27 -15.17 -10.90 2.77
C ALA A 27 -14.56 -10.53 4.12
N LEU A 28 -13.45 -9.81 4.15
CA LEU A 28 -12.85 -9.32 5.40
C LEU A 28 -13.73 -8.25 6.06
N ILE A 29 -14.31 -7.35 5.26
CA ILE A 29 -15.20 -6.30 5.77
C ILE A 29 -16.45 -6.93 6.41
N GLU A 30 -17.01 -7.97 5.81
CA GLU A 30 -18.16 -8.69 6.38
C GLU A 30 -17.83 -9.34 7.72
N LYS A 31 -16.56 -9.66 7.97
CA LYS A 31 -16.12 -10.22 9.25
C LYS A 31 -15.91 -9.17 10.34
N GLY A 32 -16.16 -7.91 10.06
CA GLY A 32 -16.08 -6.84 11.05
C GLY A 32 -14.95 -5.84 10.89
N VAL A 33 -14.14 -5.99 9.85
CA VAL A 33 -13.08 -5.02 9.54
C VAL A 33 -13.70 -3.82 8.83
N SER A 34 -13.43 -2.60 9.30
CA SER A 34 -14.05 -1.41 8.70
C SER A 34 -13.37 -0.96 7.39
N LYS A 35 -12.06 -1.13 7.29
CA LYS A 35 -11.29 -0.76 6.10
C LYS A 35 -10.19 -1.77 5.85
N VAL A 36 -9.95 -2.06 4.57
CA VAL A 36 -8.88 -2.96 4.14
C VAL A 36 -8.01 -2.24 3.12
N VAL A 37 -6.71 -2.21 3.37
CA VAL A 37 -5.73 -1.72 2.40
C VAL A 37 -4.96 -2.93 1.89
N VAL A 38 -5.08 -3.22 0.60
CA VAL A 38 -4.37 -4.33 -0.03
C VAL A 38 -3.20 -3.78 -0.83
N THR A 39 -1.99 -4.21 -0.51
CA THR A 39 -0.82 -3.82 -1.30
C THR A 39 -0.69 -4.73 -2.51
N LEU A 40 -0.43 -4.14 -3.67
CA LEU A 40 -0.45 -4.81 -4.97
C LEU A 40 0.93 -4.82 -5.66
N GLY A 41 2.00 -4.68 -4.88
CA GLY A 41 3.34 -4.62 -5.43
C GLY A 41 3.52 -3.46 -6.39
N ALA A 42 4.04 -3.73 -7.58
CA ALA A 42 4.29 -2.70 -8.58
C ALA A 42 3.01 -1.99 -9.07
N ARG A 43 1.85 -2.57 -8.83
CA ARG A 43 0.56 -1.97 -9.24
C ARG A 43 0.01 -0.97 -8.23
N GLY A 44 0.62 -0.84 -7.04
CA GLY A 44 0.21 0.12 -6.03
C GLY A 44 -0.57 -0.48 -4.89
N ALA A 45 -1.75 0.05 -4.60
CA ALA A 45 -2.59 -0.40 -3.47
C ALA A 45 -4.06 -0.20 -3.76
N MET A 46 -4.91 -0.91 -3.03
CA MET A 46 -6.37 -0.76 -3.06
C MET A 46 -6.88 -0.49 -1.65
N LEU A 47 -7.75 0.50 -1.51
CA LEU A 47 -8.51 0.74 -0.28
C LEU A 47 -9.95 0.27 -0.48
N ALA A 48 -10.46 -0.55 0.42
CA ALA A 48 -11.85 -0.97 0.45
C ALA A 48 -12.48 -0.63 1.79
N ASP A 49 -13.72 -0.13 1.80
CA ASP A 49 -14.40 0.29 3.03
C ASP A 49 -15.85 -0.18 3.13
N GLY A 50 -16.30 -1.09 2.33
CA GLY A 50 -17.68 -1.57 2.34
C GLY A 50 -18.61 -0.83 1.39
N ASN A 51 -18.30 0.41 1.05
CA ASN A 51 -19.09 1.20 0.10
C ASN A 51 -18.37 1.37 -1.24
N GLU A 52 -17.06 1.53 -1.20
CA GLU A 52 -16.27 1.77 -2.41
C GLU A 52 -14.91 1.10 -2.33
N LYS A 53 -14.28 0.99 -3.49
CA LYS A 53 -12.93 0.49 -3.64
C LYS A 53 -12.15 1.48 -4.49
N LEU A 54 -11.03 1.97 -3.94
CA LEU A 54 -10.19 2.94 -4.61
C LEU A 54 -8.82 2.32 -4.90
N PHE A 55 -8.38 2.43 -6.14
CA PHE A 55 -7.05 1.98 -6.54
C PHE A 55 -6.09 3.15 -6.60
N PHE A 56 -4.89 2.96 -6.08
CA PHE A 56 -3.81 3.94 -6.09
C PHE A 56 -2.64 3.34 -6.86
N GLU A 57 -2.36 3.87 -8.04
CA GLU A 57 -1.27 3.38 -8.86
C GLU A 57 0.07 3.77 -8.26
N ALA A 58 1.03 2.84 -8.29
CA ALA A 58 2.41 3.13 -7.93
C ALA A 58 3.08 3.92 -9.04
N LYS A 59 4.05 4.78 -8.69
CA LYS A 59 4.87 5.46 -9.71
C LYS A 59 5.69 4.42 -10.49
N PRO A 60 5.75 4.51 -11.82
CA PRO A 60 6.61 3.63 -12.61
C PRO A 60 8.06 3.85 -12.24
N VAL A 61 8.74 2.81 -11.75
CA VAL A 61 10.16 2.84 -11.40
C VAL A 61 10.82 1.55 -11.84
N VAL A 62 12.13 1.59 -12.04
CA VAL A 62 12.90 0.36 -12.28
C VAL A 62 13.25 -0.23 -10.91
N PRO A 63 12.69 -1.38 -10.54
CA PRO A 63 12.95 -1.95 -9.23
C PRO A 63 14.38 -2.47 -9.13
N VAL A 64 15.05 -2.12 -8.03
CA VAL A 64 16.39 -2.62 -7.70
C VAL A 64 16.28 -3.64 -6.56
N ASP A 65 15.52 -3.29 -5.53
CA ASP A 65 15.34 -4.15 -4.36
C ASP A 65 13.94 -3.92 -3.79
N THR A 66 13.18 -5.01 -3.61
CA THR A 66 11.83 -4.96 -3.04
C THR A 66 11.77 -5.36 -1.57
N THR A 67 12.93 -5.66 -0.96
CA THR A 67 13.04 -6.28 0.37
C THR A 67 12.29 -5.51 1.46
N ALA A 68 12.40 -4.18 1.47
CA ALA A 68 11.84 -3.36 2.53
C ALA A 68 10.60 -2.56 2.10
N ALA A 69 10.13 -2.73 0.86
CA ALA A 69 9.06 -1.89 0.31
C ALA A 69 7.74 -2.01 1.10
N GLY A 70 7.34 -3.22 1.48
CA GLY A 70 6.12 -3.45 2.25
C GLY A 70 6.19 -2.86 3.64
N ALA A 71 7.33 -3.00 4.32
CA ALA A 71 7.53 -2.42 5.65
C ALA A 71 7.57 -0.90 5.58
N ALA A 72 8.21 -0.32 4.57
CA ALA A 72 8.26 1.12 4.38
C ALA A 72 6.87 1.69 4.07
N PHE A 73 6.07 1.00 3.27
CA PHE A 73 4.68 1.38 3.00
C PHE A 73 3.89 1.46 4.30
N THR A 74 3.94 0.41 5.11
CA THR A 74 3.21 0.35 6.38
C THR A 74 3.64 1.46 7.31
N ALA A 75 4.94 1.66 7.49
CA ALA A 75 5.48 2.70 8.37
C ALA A 75 5.05 4.09 7.91
N ALA A 76 5.11 4.38 6.62
CA ALA A 76 4.72 5.67 6.07
C ALA A 76 3.22 5.92 6.23
N MET A 77 2.38 4.91 5.99
CA MET A 77 0.93 5.02 6.17
C MET A 77 0.57 5.30 7.62
N VAL A 78 1.13 4.54 8.56
CA VAL A 78 0.87 4.72 9.98
C VAL A 78 1.34 6.09 10.46
N ASN A 79 2.52 6.53 10.02
CA ASN A 79 3.04 7.84 10.36
C ASN A 79 2.14 8.97 9.81
N GLY A 80 1.65 8.83 8.59
CA GLY A 80 0.72 9.79 8.00
C GLY A 80 -0.58 9.89 8.80
N LEU A 81 -1.14 8.75 9.21
CA LEU A 81 -2.34 8.72 10.04
C LEU A 81 -2.10 9.34 11.42
N ALA A 82 -0.92 9.09 12.02
CA ALA A 82 -0.55 9.70 13.30
C ALA A 82 -0.40 11.21 13.20
N GLN A 83 -0.12 11.75 12.01
CA GLN A 83 -0.07 13.19 11.74
C GLN A 83 -1.43 13.76 11.28
N GLU A 84 -2.51 13.03 11.53
CA GLU A 84 -3.87 13.43 11.20
C GLU A 84 -4.16 13.55 9.70
N MET A 85 -3.39 12.87 8.86
CA MET A 85 -3.70 12.75 7.45
C MET A 85 -4.95 11.90 7.24
N GLY A 86 -5.74 12.23 6.22
CA GLY A 86 -6.81 11.33 5.79
C GLY A 86 -6.23 10.03 5.23
N MET A 87 -7.02 8.96 5.23
CA MET A 87 -6.58 7.63 4.77
C MET A 87 -6.07 7.67 3.32
N ILE A 88 -6.75 8.39 2.43
CA ILE A 88 -6.37 8.50 1.03
C ILE A 88 -4.98 9.13 0.90
N GLN A 89 -4.73 10.24 1.60
CA GLN A 89 -3.45 10.92 1.55
C GLN A 89 -2.33 10.07 2.15
N ALA A 90 -2.60 9.36 3.26
CA ALA A 90 -1.63 8.47 3.87
C ALA A 90 -1.22 7.33 2.94
N ILE A 91 -2.18 6.75 2.20
CA ILE A 91 -1.90 5.70 1.22
C ILE A 91 -1.08 6.23 0.05
N ARG A 92 -1.40 7.42 -0.46
CA ARG A 92 -0.62 8.03 -1.54
C ARG A 92 0.82 8.27 -1.14
N MET A 93 1.05 8.77 0.07
CA MET A 93 2.38 8.94 0.61
C MET A 93 3.10 7.60 0.74
N ALA A 94 2.42 6.60 1.31
CA ALA A 94 3.00 5.27 1.48
C ALA A 94 3.36 4.62 0.14
N ASN A 95 2.53 4.78 -0.87
CA ASN A 95 2.79 4.30 -2.24
C ASN A 95 4.06 4.95 -2.81
N GLY A 96 4.22 6.25 -2.63
CA GLY A 96 5.40 6.98 -3.09
C GLY A 96 6.66 6.52 -2.36
N VAL A 97 6.59 6.35 -1.04
CA VAL A 97 7.72 5.87 -0.24
C VAL A 97 8.14 4.47 -0.70
N ALA A 98 7.19 3.55 -0.88
CA ALA A 98 7.50 2.20 -1.36
C ALA A 98 8.14 2.21 -2.75
N SER A 99 7.72 3.12 -3.63
CA SER A 99 8.31 3.28 -4.97
C SER A 99 9.77 3.69 -4.90
N ILE A 100 10.14 4.56 -3.96
CA ILE A 100 11.55 4.95 -3.75
C ILE A 100 12.34 3.75 -3.20
N VAL A 101 11.79 3.07 -2.21
CA VAL A 101 12.48 1.96 -1.54
C VAL A 101 12.87 0.85 -2.52
N VAL A 102 11.97 0.49 -3.46
CA VAL A 102 12.27 -0.57 -4.44
C VAL A 102 13.39 -0.21 -5.41
N THR A 103 13.77 1.06 -5.51
CA THR A 103 14.87 1.51 -6.38
C THR A 103 16.23 1.52 -5.68
N ARG A 104 16.30 1.15 -4.40
CA ARG A 104 17.51 1.25 -3.59
C ARG A 104 17.96 -0.11 -3.10
N HIS A 105 19.27 -0.24 -2.83
CA HIS A 105 19.84 -1.45 -2.24
C HIS A 105 19.86 -1.34 -0.72
N GLY A 106 19.48 -2.44 -0.05
CA GLY A 106 19.55 -2.55 1.40
C GLY A 106 18.40 -1.87 2.13
N ALA A 107 17.86 -2.55 3.15
CA ALA A 107 16.61 -2.15 3.80
C ALA A 107 16.66 -0.78 4.47
N GLN A 108 17.72 -0.47 5.20
CA GLN A 108 17.80 0.82 5.91
C GLN A 108 18.21 1.96 4.99
N ALA A 109 19.16 1.71 4.10
CA ALA A 109 19.61 2.73 3.14
C ALA A 109 18.54 3.10 2.12
N SER A 110 17.52 2.25 1.93
CA SER A 110 16.46 2.48 0.96
C SER A 110 15.32 3.34 1.49
N ILE A 111 15.23 3.57 2.81
CA ILE A 111 14.17 4.41 3.36
C ILE A 111 14.45 5.89 3.04
N PRO A 112 13.49 6.59 2.39
CA PRO A 112 13.70 7.98 2.01
C PRO A 112 13.68 8.91 3.23
N ASP A 113 14.37 10.04 3.10
CA ASP A 113 14.33 11.08 4.12
C ASP A 113 13.07 11.96 3.99
N ARG A 114 12.92 12.91 4.90
CA ARG A 114 11.74 13.77 4.96
C ARG A 114 11.56 14.60 3.69
N ASP A 115 12.64 15.13 3.13
CA ASP A 115 12.56 15.97 1.94
C ASP A 115 12.09 15.18 0.73
N GLU A 116 12.55 13.93 0.58
CA GLU A 116 12.09 13.05 -0.48
C GLU A 116 10.60 12.72 -0.34
N ILE A 117 10.14 12.51 0.89
CA ILE A 117 8.74 12.23 1.19
C ILE A 117 7.87 13.46 0.89
N ASP A 118 8.29 14.64 1.29
CA ASP A 118 7.56 15.89 1.05
C ASP A 118 7.42 16.16 -0.44
N ASP A 119 8.47 15.91 -1.22
CA ASP A 119 8.41 16.04 -2.67
C ASP A 119 7.36 15.11 -3.30
N LEU A 120 7.29 13.87 -2.81
CA LEU A 120 6.29 12.91 -3.27
C LEU A 120 4.86 13.33 -2.95
N ILE A 121 4.61 13.89 -1.77
CA ILE A 121 3.27 14.34 -1.37
C ILE A 121 2.77 15.44 -2.31
N TRP A 122 3.62 16.39 -2.67
CA TRP A 122 3.22 17.53 -3.50
C TRP A 122 3.24 17.25 -5.00
N ASN A 123 4.01 16.27 -5.45
CA ASN A 123 4.20 15.97 -6.87
C ASN A 123 3.64 14.62 -7.30
N TYR A 124 3.01 13.91 -6.41
CA TYR A 124 2.39 12.59 -6.68
C TYR A 124 0.89 12.73 -7.06
#